data_07d9478a652fc27c1a71c16ba063d276
#
_entry.id   07d9478a652fc27c1a71c16ba063d276
#
_cell.length_a   1.000
_cell.length_b   1.000
_cell.length_c   1.000
_cell.angle_alpha   90.00
_cell.angle_beta   90.00
_cell.angle_gamma   90.00
#
_symmetry.space_group_name_H-M   'P 1'
#
loop_
_entity.id
_entity.type
_entity.pdbx_description
1 polymer ?
#
loop_
_entity_poly.entity_id
_entity_poly.type
_entity_poly.pdbx_seq_one_letter_code
_entity_poly.pdbx_strand_id
1 'polypeptide(L)'
;MARYDVIIAGGEVLDPANNRQEIADVGISGGKVIEVAPDLDRSDAGEVIDAEGQWVMPGLIDTHVHVAGTRSTWDPAMGHRMLVEAGTTTALDFGGTPEGLIGGIQRMGAGLNIGGLFGMVPESTIPKDDPPPAAVRDIVDDALTRGAMGIKML
;
A
#
# COMPACT_ATOMS: atom_id res chain seq x y z
N MET A 1 -18.92 -9.66 -24.73
CA MET A 1 -18.10 -8.87 -23.78
C MET A 1 -16.93 -9.74 -23.38
N ALA A 2 -15.74 -9.19 -23.32
CA ALA A 2 -14.57 -9.92 -22.84
C ALA A 2 -14.82 -10.47 -21.43
N ARG A 3 -14.34 -11.67 -21.16
CA ARG A 3 -14.45 -12.31 -19.83
C ARG A 3 -13.47 -11.69 -18.84
N TYR A 4 -12.33 -11.23 -19.35
CA TYR A 4 -11.27 -10.60 -18.58
C TYR A 4 -11.09 -9.13 -19.01
N ASP A 5 -10.93 -8.24 -18.06
CA ASP A 5 -10.47 -6.88 -18.35
C ASP A 5 -9.00 -6.92 -18.79
N VAL A 6 -8.20 -7.74 -18.09
CA VAL A 6 -6.77 -7.94 -18.34
C VAL A 6 -6.40 -9.42 -18.17
N ILE A 7 -5.55 -9.94 -19.06
CA ILE A 7 -4.79 -11.16 -18.83
C ILE A 7 -3.31 -10.80 -18.71
N ILE A 8 -2.65 -11.21 -17.61
CA ILE A 8 -1.18 -11.20 -17.51
C ILE A 8 -0.71 -12.57 -17.93
N ALA A 9 0.03 -12.67 -19.05
CA ALA A 9 0.26 -13.91 -19.76
C ALA A 9 1.70 -14.43 -19.63
N GLY A 10 1.86 -15.72 -19.36
CA GLY A 10 3.13 -16.45 -19.45
C GLY A 10 4.16 -16.16 -18.37
N GLY A 11 3.79 -15.47 -17.29
CA GLY A 11 4.70 -15.17 -16.21
C GLY A 11 4.86 -16.30 -15.19
N GLU A 12 5.96 -16.29 -14.42
CA GLU A 12 6.11 -17.17 -13.27
C GLU A 12 5.27 -16.61 -12.11
N VAL A 13 4.12 -17.23 -11.86
CA VAL A 13 3.20 -16.83 -10.79
C VAL A 13 3.74 -17.28 -9.46
N LEU A 14 3.97 -16.33 -8.55
CA LEU A 14 4.40 -16.55 -7.16
C LEU A 14 3.27 -16.17 -6.21
N ASP A 15 2.52 -17.15 -5.72
CA ASP A 15 1.42 -16.95 -4.76
C ASP A 15 1.60 -17.87 -3.55
N PRO A 16 2.37 -17.42 -2.54
CA PRO A 16 2.64 -18.20 -1.33
C PRO A 16 1.38 -18.55 -0.53
N ALA A 17 0.36 -17.69 -0.56
CA ALA A 17 -0.88 -17.93 0.18
C ALA A 17 -1.65 -19.15 -0.35
N ASN A 18 -1.54 -19.42 -1.65
CA ASN A 18 -2.16 -20.57 -2.30
C ASN A 18 -1.15 -21.66 -2.67
N ASN A 19 0.11 -21.57 -2.18
CA ASN A 19 1.20 -22.48 -2.46
C ASN A 19 1.44 -22.69 -3.97
N ARG A 20 1.41 -21.61 -4.74
CA ARG A 20 1.64 -21.61 -6.18
C ARG A 20 3.00 -21.03 -6.53
N GLN A 21 3.73 -21.77 -7.37
CA GLN A 21 4.91 -21.31 -8.10
C GLN A 21 4.93 -22.05 -9.42
N GLU A 22 4.45 -21.42 -10.47
CA GLU A 22 4.27 -22.04 -11.78
C GLU A 22 4.20 -21.00 -12.89
N ILE A 23 4.52 -21.40 -14.13
CA ILE A 23 4.23 -20.55 -15.29
C ILE A 23 2.73 -20.64 -15.59
N ALA A 24 2.05 -19.50 -15.53
CA ALA A 24 0.61 -19.42 -15.77
C ALA A 24 0.19 -18.03 -16.22
N ASP A 25 -1.02 -17.96 -16.72
CA ASP A 25 -1.72 -16.71 -17.00
C ASP A 25 -2.60 -16.32 -15.82
N VAL A 26 -2.73 -15.03 -15.58
CA VAL A 26 -3.59 -14.46 -14.53
C VAL A 26 -4.69 -13.63 -15.17
N GLY A 27 -5.93 -14.09 -15.06
CA GLY A 27 -7.11 -13.40 -15.55
C GLY A 27 -7.73 -12.49 -14.49
N ILE A 28 -7.89 -11.22 -14.84
CA ILE A 28 -8.41 -10.17 -13.96
C ILE A 28 -9.71 -9.62 -14.55
N SER A 29 -10.74 -9.48 -13.70
CA SER A 29 -11.99 -8.81 -14.07
C SER A 29 -12.60 -8.10 -12.86
N GLY A 30 -13.12 -6.89 -13.06
CA GLY A 30 -13.68 -6.07 -11.98
C GLY A 30 -12.68 -5.76 -10.87
N GLY A 31 -11.38 -5.61 -11.20
CA GLY A 31 -10.30 -5.35 -10.24
C GLY A 31 -9.93 -6.55 -9.36
N LYS A 32 -10.31 -7.77 -9.74
CA LYS A 32 -10.03 -8.99 -8.98
C LYS A 32 -9.40 -10.05 -9.88
N VAL A 33 -8.47 -10.82 -9.34
CA VAL A 33 -8.03 -12.07 -9.95
C VAL A 33 -9.18 -13.07 -9.89
N ILE A 34 -9.67 -13.50 -11.06
CA ILE A 34 -10.79 -14.44 -11.15
C ILE A 34 -10.36 -15.83 -11.64
N GLU A 35 -9.17 -15.92 -12.23
CA GLU A 35 -8.64 -17.20 -12.71
C GLU A 35 -7.11 -17.16 -12.80
N VAL A 36 -6.46 -18.27 -12.48
CA VAL A 36 -5.04 -18.51 -12.73
C VAL A 36 -4.92 -19.89 -13.38
N ALA A 37 -4.50 -19.95 -14.64
CA ALA A 37 -4.40 -21.18 -15.40
C ALA A 37 -3.24 -21.10 -16.41
N PRO A 38 -2.71 -22.23 -16.90
CA PRO A 38 -1.54 -22.25 -17.79
C PRO A 38 -1.75 -21.57 -19.15
N ASP A 39 -2.98 -21.50 -19.64
CA ASP A 39 -3.28 -21.00 -21.00
C ASP A 39 -4.72 -20.47 -21.04
N LEU A 40 -4.89 -19.17 -20.76
CA LEU A 40 -6.18 -18.50 -20.87
C LEU A 40 -6.40 -18.03 -22.30
N ASP A 41 -7.66 -18.08 -22.78
CA ASP A 41 -7.98 -17.57 -24.10
C ASP A 41 -7.81 -16.04 -24.16
N ARG A 42 -6.71 -15.62 -24.80
CA ARG A 42 -6.35 -14.20 -24.93
C ARG A 42 -7.38 -13.39 -25.73
N SER A 43 -8.21 -14.06 -26.55
CA SER A 43 -9.29 -13.38 -27.28
C SER A 43 -10.45 -12.95 -26.39
N ASP A 44 -10.53 -13.50 -25.17
CA ASP A 44 -11.50 -13.16 -24.15
C ASP A 44 -11.03 -12.01 -23.23
N ALA A 45 -9.89 -11.36 -23.52
CA ALA A 45 -9.36 -10.26 -22.77
C ALA A 45 -9.53 -8.90 -23.45
N GLY A 46 -9.79 -7.87 -22.67
CA GLY A 46 -9.74 -6.48 -23.12
C GLY A 46 -8.30 -6.01 -23.36
N GLU A 47 -7.38 -6.46 -22.53
CA GLU A 47 -5.94 -6.20 -22.64
C GLU A 47 -5.14 -7.46 -22.28
N VAL A 48 -4.00 -7.65 -22.94
CA VAL A 48 -3.05 -8.73 -22.63
C VAL A 48 -1.69 -8.11 -22.32
N ILE A 49 -1.16 -8.41 -21.14
CA ILE A 49 0.18 -8.02 -20.71
C ILE A 49 1.07 -9.24 -20.81
N ASP A 50 2.10 -9.17 -21.65
CA ASP A 50 3.09 -10.22 -21.77
C ASP A 50 4.06 -10.16 -20.58
N ALA A 51 4.11 -11.24 -19.80
CA ALA A 51 4.96 -11.40 -18.64
C ALA A 51 5.97 -12.57 -18.79
N GLU A 52 6.23 -13.02 -20.02
CA GLU A 52 7.19 -14.10 -20.24
C GLU A 52 8.57 -13.75 -19.64
N GLY A 53 9.11 -14.66 -18.83
CA GLY A 53 10.38 -14.47 -18.13
C GLY A 53 10.32 -13.49 -16.93
N GLN A 54 9.13 -13.05 -16.54
CA GLN A 54 8.93 -12.15 -15.38
C GLN A 54 8.17 -12.87 -14.26
N TRP A 55 8.35 -12.38 -13.04
CA TRP A 55 7.54 -12.81 -11.92
C TRP A 55 6.21 -12.06 -11.88
N VAL A 56 5.13 -12.80 -11.66
CA VAL A 56 3.79 -12.28 -11.42
C VAL A 56 3.43 -12.64 -9.99
N MET A 57 3.39 -11.65 -9.12
CA MET A 57 3.23 -11.84 -7.68
C MET A 57 2.30 -10.76 -7.10
N PRO A 58 1.72 -10.99 -5.90
CA PRO A 58 1.05 -9.92 -5.16
C PRO A 58 2.00 -8.73 -4.97
N GLY A 59 1.46 -7.52 -5.08
CA GLY A 59 2.25 -6.32 -4.86
C GLY A 59 2.88 -6.30 -3.46
N LEU A 60 4.08 -5.75 -3.36
CA LEU A 60 4.80 -5.66 -2.10
C LEU A 60 4.03 -4.81 -1.08
N ILE A 61 4.02 -5.27 0.17
CA ILE A 61 3.47 -4.53 1.31
C ILE A 61 4.63 -4.09 2.18
N ASP A 62 4.90 -2.77 2.19
CA ASP A 62 5.92 -2.21 3.06
C ASP A 62 5.26 -1.67 4.33
N THR A 63 5.54 -2.32 5.44
CA THR A 63 4.90 -2.02 6.73
C THR A 63 5.61 -0.93 7.52
N HIS A 64 6.68 -0.31 6.98
CA HIS A 64 7.42 0.72 7.70
C HIS A 64 8.16 1.69 6.76
N VAL A 65 7.47 2.74 6.34
CA VAL A 65 8.08 3.80 5.52
C VAL A 65 8.01 5.16 6.20
N HIS A 66 8.80 6.11 5.72
CA HIS A 66 8.83 7.52 6.15
C HIS A 66 8.82 8.43 4.93
N VAL A 67 7.70 8.53 4.24
CA VAL A 67 7.58 9.31 2.99
C VAL A 67 6.81 10.62 3.16
N ALA A 68 5.91 10.72 4.16
CA ALA A 68 5.15 11.94 4.47
C ALA A 68 5.68 12.66 5.72
N GLY A 69 6.91 12.42 6.10
CA GLY A 69 7.48 12.90 7.36
C GLY A 69 7.58 14.40 7.47
N THR A 70 7.31 14.92 8.67
CA THR A 70 7.49 16.32 9.05
C THR A 70 8.94 16.79 9.00
N ARG A 71 9.88 15.87 8.87
CA ARG A 71 11.32 16.13 8.81
C ARG A 71 11.89 16.06 7.40
N SER A 72 11.14 15.54 6.42
CA SER A 72 11.59 15.55 5.05
C SER A 72 11.06 16.81 4.37
N THR A 73 11.96 17.60 3.81
CA THR A 73 11.62 18.66 2.86
C THR A 73 11.18 18.11 1.51
N TRP A 74 11.04 16.79 1.41
CA TRP A 74 10.70 16.06 0.20
C TRP A 74 9.18 16.06 0.03
N ASP A 75 8.77 16.28 -1.20
CA ASP A 75 7.39 16.12 -1.59
C ASP A 75 6.95 14.64 -1.36
N PRO A 76 5.87 14.38 -0.60
CA PRO A 76 5.36 13.01 -0.43
C PRO A 76 5.14 12.27 -1.75
N ALA A 77 4.79 12.98 -2.82
CA ALA A 77 4.62 12.40 -4.14
C ALA A 77 5.88 11.69 -4.65
N MET A 78 7.08 12.22 -4.37
CA MET A 78 8.32 11.56 -4.75
C MET A 78 8.49 10.23 -4.01
N GLY A 79 8.27 10.22 -2.70
CA GLY A 79 8.36 8.98 -1.90
C GLY A 79 7.35 7.93 -2.34
N HIS A 80 6.10 8.34 -2.59
CA HIS A 80 5.06 7.43 -3.12
C HIS A 80 5.45 6.86 -4.48
N ARG A 81 5.97 7.70 -5.38
CA ARG A 81 6.44 7.26 -6.69
C ARG A 81 7.57 6.24 -6.59
N MET A 82 8.56 6.48 -5.72
CA MET A 82 9.66 5.53 -5.49
C MET A 82 9.17 4.18 -4.98
N LEU A 83 8.17 4.18 -4.08
CA LEU A 83 7.55 2.94 -3.61
C LEU A 83 6.85 2.18 -4.73
N VAL A 84 6.06 2.87 -5.57
CA VAL A 84 5.39 2.27 -6.73
C VAL A 84 6.40 1.72 -7.73
N GLU A 85 7.46 2.46 -8.05
CA GLU A 85 8.52 2.03 -8.95
C GLU A 85 9.29 0.81 -8.41
N ALA A 86 9.31 0.63 -7.08
CA ALA A 86 9.87 -0.56 -6.41
C ALA A 86 8.90 -1.75 -6.32
N GLY A 87 7.67 -1.63 -6.88
CA GLY A 87 6.65 -2.68 -6.81
C GLY A 87 5.83 -2.70 -5.52
N THR A 88 5.94 -1.69 -4.68
CA THR A 88 5.12 -1.55 -3.48
C THR A 88 3.73 -1.08 -3.84
N THR A 89 2.71 -1.85 -3.47
CA THR A 89 1.29 -1.51 -3.71
C THR A 89 0.55 -1.11 -2.45
N THR A 90 1.13 -1.37 -1.28
CA THR A 90 0.59 -0.98 0.03
C THR A 90 1.73 -0.59 0.97
N ALA A 91 1.59 0.53 1.67
CA ALA A 91 2.58 0.97 2.65
C ALA A 91 1.95 1.54 3.92
N LEU A 92 2.67 1.41 5.05
CA LEU A 92 2.35 2.09 6.31
C LEU A 92 3.40 3.15 6.60
N ASP A 93 2.97 4.42 6.61
CA ASP A 93 3.85 5.56 6.84
C ASP A 93 3.91 5.92 8.33
N PHE A 94 5.13 5.96 8.84
CA PHE A 94 5.45 6.31 10.23
C PHE A 94 6.02 7.72 10.35
N GLY A 95 6.05 8.48 9.27
CA GLY A 95 6.85 9.71 9.18
C GLY A 95 6.09 11.01 9.37
N GLY A 96 4.77 11.01 9.35
CA GLY A 96 4.00 12.24 9.35
C GLY A 96 2.83 12.26 10.32
N THR A 97 2.06 13.34 10.24
CA THR A 97 0.74 13.38 10.89
C THR A 97 -0.32 12.81 9.93
N PRO A 98 -1.42 12.23 10.44
CA PRO A 98 -2.51 11.74 9.59
C PRO A 98 -3.01 12.80 8.60
N GLU A 99 -3.16 14.04 9.04
CA GLU A 99 -3.62 15.16 8.20
C GLU A 99 -2.62 15.50 7.10
N GLY A 100 -1.33 15.47 7.40
CA GLY A 100 -0.27 15.73 6.44
C GLY A 100 -0.27 14.70 5.31
N LEU A 101 -0.39 13.43 5.66
CA LEU A 101 -0.50 12.34 4.72
C LEU A 101 -1.78 12.44 3.87
N ILE A 102 -2.95 12.55 4.52
CA ILE A 102 -4.25 12.63 3.84
C ILE A 102 -4.29 13.86 2.93
N GLY A 103 -3.85 15.02 3.41
CA GLY A 103 -3.78 16.23 2.60
C GLY A 103 -2.83 16.10 1.41
N GLY A 104 -1.74 15.36 1.53
CA GLY A 104 -0.83 15.03 0.44
C GLY A 104 -1.51 14.17 -0.61
N ILE A 105 -2.15 13.08 -0.18
CA ILE A 105 -2.89 12.17 -1.06
C ILE A 105 -4.01 12.89 -1.82
N GLN A 106 -4.77 13.75 -1.14
CA GLN A 106 -5.86 14.51 -1.76
C GLN A 106 -5.36 15.46 -2.86
N ARG A 107 -4.16 16.04 -2.69
CA ARG A 107 -3.60 16.98 -3.68
C ARG A 107 -2.92 16.29 -4.86
N MET A 108 -2.24 15.19 -4.64
CA MET A 108 -1.30 14.62 -5.60
C MET A 108 -1.58 13.16 -5.95
N GLY A 109 -2.49 12.51 -5.23
CA GLY A 109 -2.62 11.06 -5.28
C GLY A 109 -1.47 10.35 -4.57
N ALA A 110 -1.52 9.03 -4.52
CA ALA A 110 -0.44 8.21 -3.96
C ALA A 110 0.09 7.16 -4.95
N GLY A 111 -0.77 6.66 -5.85
CA GLY A 111 -0.45 5.57 -6.78
C GLY A 111 -0.39 4.19 -6.11
N LEU A 112 -0.53 4.13 -4.77
CA LEU A 112 -0.55 2.91 -3.96
C LEU A 112 -1.55 3.09 -2.81
N ASN A 113 -1.88 1.99 -2.13
CA ASN A 113 -2.60 2.06 -0.87
C ASN A 113 -1.62 2.50 0.23
N ILE A 114 -1.93 3.57 0.93
CA ILE A 114 -1.07 4.06 2.00
C ILE A 114 -1.87 4.51 3.20
N GLY A 115 -1.41 4.12 4.39
CA GLY A 115 -1.97 4.54 5.66
C GLY A 115 -0.90 5.12 6.57
N GLY A 116 -1.27 6.07 7.41
CA GLY A 116 -0.36 6.70 8.36
C GLY A 116 -0.57 6.21 9.78
N LEU A 117 0.51 6.07 10.54
CA LEU A 117 0.47 5.86 11.97
C LEU A 117 0.78 7.17 12.71
N PHE A 118 0.07 7.38 13.81
CA PHE A 118 0.34 8.53 14.67
C PHE A 118 1.49 8.21 15.62
N GLY A 119 2.55 9.03 15.60
CA GLY A 119 3.69 8.88 16.49
C GLY A 119 3.42 9.50 17.87
N MET A 120 3.47 8.70 18.91
CA MET A 120 3.49 9.16 20.30
C MET A 120 4.93 9.44 20.72
N VAL A 121 5.28 10.72 20.71
CA VAL A 121 6.63 11.22 21.02
C VAL A 121 6.55 12.04 22.30
N PRO A 122 7.30 11.70 23.37
CA PRO A 122 7.37 12.52 24.58
C PRO A 122 7.68 13.98 24.28
N GLU A 123 7.04 14.89 24.99
CA GLU A 123 7.19 16.36 24.86
C GLU A 123 6.84 16.95 23.48
N SER A 124 6.39 16.12 22.54
CA SER A 124 5.99 16.55 21.18
C SER A 124 4.50 16.28 20.94
N THR A 125 4.12 15.01 20.88
CA THR A 125 2.74 14.58 20.65
C THR A 125 2.05 14.13 21.94
N ILE A 126 2.81 13.87 23.01
CA ILE A 126 2.32 13.65 24.36
C ILE A 126 2.93 14.67 25.33
N PRO A 127 2.16 15.14 26.35
CA PRO A 127 2.55 16.31 27.16
C PRO A 127 3.78 16.12 28.04
N LYS A 128 4.08 14.90 28.47
CA LYS A 128 5.18 14.58 29.41
C LYS A 128 5.53 13.10 29.29
N ASP A 129 6.68 12.73 29.88
CA ASP A 129 7.19 11.36 29.95
C ASP A 129 6.27 10.37 30.70
N ASP A 130 5.39 10.85 31.56
CA ASP A 130 4.43 10.03 32.32
C ASP A 130 3.04 10.67 32.33
N PRO A 131 2.35 10.73 31.18
CA PRO A 131 1.01 11.27 31.10
C PRO A 131 0.00 10.32 31.79
N PRO A 132 -1.04 10.85 32.43
CA PRO A 132 -2.07 10.02 33.04
C PRO A 132 -2.80 9.19 31.94
N PRO A 133 -3.27 7.97 32.26
CA PRO A 133 -3.92 7.09 31.28
C PRO A 133 -5.10 7.72 30.52
N ALA A 134 -5.83 8.60 31.13
CA ALA A 134 -6.94 9.33 30.50
C ALA A 134 -6.44 10.23 29.36
N ALA A 135 -5.36 11.00 29.60
CA ALA A 135 -4.79 11.85 28.55
C ALA A 135 -4.22 11.05 27.38
N VAL A 136 -3.61 9.88 27.64
CA VAL A 136 -3.14 8.98 26.59
C VAL A 136 -4.32 8.49 25.75
N ARG A 137 -5.42 8.09 26.39
CA ARG A 137 -6.62 7.63 25.68
C ARG A 137 -7.19 8.73 24.79
N ASP A 138 -7.34 9.95 25.31
CA ASP A 138 -7.87 11.07 24.54
C ASP A 138 -7.01 11.38 23.31
N ILE A 139 -5.67 11.29 23.43
CA ILE A 139 -4.73 11.49 22.32
C ILE A 139 -4.89 10.38 21.26
N VAL A 140 -5.02 9.14 21.71
CA VAL A 140 -5.22 7.99 20.79
C VAL A 140 -6.55 8.11 20.06
N ASP A 141 -7.64 8.38 20.78
CA ASP A 141 -8.98 8.51 20.19
C ASP A 141 -9.05 9.67 19.19
N ASP A 142 -8.40 10.79 19.50
CA ASP A 142 -8.27 11.92 18.60
C ASP A 142 -7.47 11.56 17.35
N ALA A 143 -6.32 10.90 17.49
CA ALA A 143 -5.50 10.47 16.36
C ALA A 143 -6.24 9.50 15.40
N LEU A 144 -6.96 8.52 15.96
CA LEU A 144 -7.77 7.58 15.17
C LEU A 144 -8.93 8.31 14.47
N THR A 145 -9.59 9.25 15.16
CA THR A 145 -10.67 10.06 14.58
C THR A 145 -10.19 10.91 13.40
N ARG A 146 -8.93 11.39 13.44
CA ARG A 146 -8.29 12.14 12.37
C ARG A 146 -7.73 11.27 11.24
N GLY A 147 -7.93 9.97 11.30
CA GLY A 147 -7.61 9.02 10.22
C GLY A 147 -6.28 8.29 10.38
N ALA A 148 -5.66 8.28 11.56
CA ALA A 148 -4.56 7.38 11.83
C ALA A 148 -5.03 5.92 11.77
N MET A 149 -4.25 5.06 11.13
CA MET A 149 -4.53 3.61 11.09
C MET A 149 -4.02 2.87 12.33
N GLY A 150 -3.24 3.53 13.15
CA GLY A 150 -2.67 2.99 14.37
C GLY A 150 -1.72 3.97 15.04
N ILE A 151 -1.06 3.51 16.08
CA ILE A 151 -0.17 4.29 16.92
C ILE A 151 1.23 3.70 16.85
N LYS A 152 2.23 4.57 16.75
CA LYS A 152 3.64 4.25 16.93
C LYS A 152 4.15 4.89 18.22
N MET A 153 4.77 4.11 19.09
CA MET A 153 5.50 4.61 20.24
C MET A 153 6.98 4.80 19.89
N LEU A 154 7.56 5.92 20.27
CA LEU A 154 8.94 6.31 20.02
C LEU A 154 9.69 6.54 21.35
#